data_49e4a19302859d1cb4cde6965e7156c5
#
_entry.id   49e4a19302859d1cb4cde6965e7156c5
#
_cell.length_a   1.000
_cell.length_b   1.000
_cell.length_c   1.000
_cell.angle_alpha   90.00
_cell.angle_beta   90.00
_cell.angle_gamma   90.00
#
_symmetry.space_group_name_H-M   'P 1'
#
loop_
_entity.id
_entity.type
_entity.pdbx_description
1 polymer ?
#
loop_
_entity_poly.entity_id
_entity_poly.type
_entity_poly.pdbx_seq_one_letter_code
_entity_poly.pdbx_strand_id
1 'polypeptide(L)'
;MEFDISWILLGLPLAFVLGWLASRFDLRQLRAENRRAPKAYFKGLNFLLNEQQDQAIDAFIEAVQNDPDTSELHFALGNLFRRRGEYDRAVRVHEHLLSRGDLSRADQERAQYALALDFLKAGLLDRAEAALSQLEGTPFEGQARLALLAIYERSRDWPHAAGIARKMHDAHQGDFSTRQAHYLCEQAQACIANNDRPGALALLNQAVATAPEAARARIDLARLQHMMGDSGAALGTLQALSQQAPAAVPLATPLMLETAIAAGQAPEMQALLQAHYAQAPSLDVLEGIVALQALNPTDAATARQWY
;
A
#
# COMPACT_ATOMS: atom_id res chain seq x y z
N MET A 1 -5.49 -85.94 2.98
CA MET A 1 -6.01 -84.98 3.96
C MET A 1 -7.26 -84.37 3.37
N GLU A 2 -8.41 -84.91 3.77
CA GLU A 2 -9.68 -84.33 3.35
C GLU A 2 -9.93 -83.08 4.20
N PHE A 3 -9.90 -81.93 3.53
CA PHE A 3 -10.29 -80.65 4.17
C PHE A 3 -11.78 -80.68 4.40
N ASP A 4 -12.16 -80.79 5.70
CA ASP A 4 -13.53 -80.90 6.12
C ASP A 4 -14.21 -79.52 5.90
N ILE A 5 -15.11 -79.44 4.91
CA ILE A 5 -15.87 -78.25 4.51
C ILE A 5 -16.58 -77.60 5.70
N SER A 6 -16.87 -78.38 6.76
CA SER A 6 -17.48 -77.94 8.01
C SER A 6 -16.68 -76.88 8.75
N TRP A 7 -15.31 -76.93 8.70
CA TRP A 7 -14.47 -75.93 9.32
C TRP A 7 -14.45 -74.58 8.57
N ILE A 8 -14.59 -74.63 7.26
CA ILE A 8 -14.70 -73.40 6.44
C ILE A 8 -16.02 -72.71 6.70
N LEU A 9 -17.13 -73.49 6.81
CA LEU A 9 -18.46 -72.94 7.14
C LEU A 9 -18.55 -72.31 8.51
N LEU A 10 -17.74 -72.77 9.48
CA LEU A 10 -17.68 -72.19 10.83
C LEU A 10 -16.74 -71.00 10.93
N GLY A 11 -15.68 -70.97 10.13
CA GLY A 11 -14.71 -69.88 10.06
C GLY A 11 -15.24 -68.61 9.40
N LEU A 12 -16.13 -68.75 8.41
CA LEU A 12 -16.72 -67.60 7.67
C LEU A 12 -17.56 -66.66 8.56
N PRO A 13 -18.49 -67.11 9.40
CA PRO A 13 -19.23 -66.27 10.34
C PRO A 13 -18.30 -65.61 11.38
N LEU A 14 -17.27 -66.32 11.87
CA LEU A 14 -16.32 -65.77 12.82
C LEU A 14 -15.47 -64.66 12.22
N ALA A 15 -14.96 -64.86 11.00
CA ALA A 15 -14.21 -63.85 10.27
C ALA A 15 -15.08 -62.60 9.94
N PHE A 16 -16.37 -62.84 9.60
CA PHE A 16 -17.31 -61.75 9.37
C PHE A 16 -17.58 -60.93 10.63
N VAL A 17 -17.80 -61.58 11.76
CA VAL A 17 -18.02 -60.91 13.06
C VAL A 17 -16.81 -60.15 13.50
N LEU A 18 -15.60 -60.70 13.34
CA LEU A 18 -14.32 -60.01 13.65
C LEU A 18 -14.07 -58.84 12.76
N GLY A 19 -14.31 -58.99 11.44
CA GLY A 19 -14.19 -57.89 10.48
C GLY A 19 -15.24 -56.77 10.69
N TRP A 20 -16.46 -57.15 11.05
CA TRP A 20 -17.51 -56.18 11.42
C TRP A 20 -17.19 -55.42 12.73
N LEU A 21 -16.67 -56.14 13.74
CA LEU A 21 -16.20 -55.53 15.00
C LEU A 21 -15.02 -54.59 14.75
N ALA A 22 -14.03 -55.01 13.99
CA ALA A 22 -12.87 -54.18 13.62
C ALA A 22 -13.28 -52.90 12.88
N SER A 23 -14.15 -53.04 11.85
CA SER A 23 -14.73 -51.93 11.13
C SER A 23 -15.52 -50.96 12.01
N ARG A 24 -16.23 -51.47 12.99
CA ARG A 24 -17.06 -50.68 13.92
C ARG A 24 -16.22 -49.94 14.97
N PHE A 25 -15.08 -50.48 15.36
CA PHE A 25 -14.12 -49.81 16.25
C PHE A 25 -13.38 -48.70 15.48
N ASP A 26 -12.91 -48.97 14.27
CA ASP A 26 -12.20 -47.99 13.41
C ASP A 26 -13.10 -46.80 13.05
N LEU A 27 -14.36 -47.07 12.67
CA LEU A 27 -15.36 -46.01 12.37
C LEU A 27 -15.75 -45.20 13.64
N ARG A 28 -15.68 -45.77 14.83
CA ARG A 28 -15.95 -45.02 16.06
C ARG A 28 -14.76 -44.13 16.44
N GLN A 29 -13.55 -44.57 16.21
CA GLN A 29 -12.34 -43.82 16.49
C GLN A 29 -12.23 -42.65 15.54
N LEU A 30 -12.40 -42.85 14.22
CA LEU A 30 -12.47 -41.81 13.19
C LEU A 30 -13.59 -40.78 13.44
N ARG A 31 -14.78 -41.24 13.91
CA ARG A 31 -15.87 -40.32 14.28
C ARG A 31 -15.63 -39.54 15.56
N ALA A 32 -14.84 -40.08 16.50
CA ALA A 32 -14.50 -39.38 17.73
C ALA A 32 -13.42 -38.32 17.51
N GLU A 33 -12.42 -38.62 16.66
CA GLU A 33 -11.38 -37.67 16.24
C GLU A 33 -11.97 -36.54 15.41
N ASN A 34 -12.81 -36.84 14.41
CA ASN A 34 -13.47 -35.85 13.56
C ASN A 34 -14.48 -34.94 14.30
N ARG A 35 -14.85 -35.27 15.55
CA ARG A 35 -15.75 -34.43 16.36
C ARG A 35 -15.02 -33.51 17.34
N ARG A 36 -13.72 -33.71 17.61
CA ARG A 36 -12.97 -32.90 18.58
C ARG A 36 -12.38 -31.64 17.94
N ALA A 37 -11.80 -31.75 16.75
CA ALA A 37 -11.26 -30.63 16.01
C ALA A 37 -12.27 -29.50 15.73
N PRO A 38 -13.52 -29.79 15.23
CA PRO A 38 -14.52 -28.75 15.06
C PRO A 38 -14.91 -28.02 16.35
N LYS A 39 -14.94 -28.71 17.51
CA LYS A 39 -15.34 -28.08 18.77
C LYS A 39 -14.33 -27.07 19.28
N ALA A 40 -13.04 -27.37 19.24
CA ALA A 40 -11.98 -26.44 19.63
C ALA A 40 -11.94 -25.22 18.70
N TYR A 41 -12.13 -25.45 17.40
CA TYR A 41 -12.26 -24.37 16.41
C TYR A 41 -13.43 -23.42 16.71
N PHE A 42 -14.63 -23.96 16.89
CA PHE A 42 -15.82 -23.14 17.23
C PHE A 42 -15.68 -22.44 18.58
N LYS A 43 -15.00 -23.07 19.56
CA LYS A 43 -14.68 -22.44 20.83
C LYS A 43 -13.73 -21.25 20.65
N GLY A 44 -12.68 -21.40 19.82
CA GLY A 44 -11.78 -20.32 19.47
C GLY A 44 -12.49 -19.16 18.76
N LEU A 45 -13.37 -19.45 17.79
CA LEU A 45 -14.19 -18.43 17.13
C LEU A 45 -15.12 -17.70 18.11
N ASN A 46 -15.74 -18.40 19.04
CA ASN A 46 -16.61 -17.79 20.05
C ASN A 46 -15.83 -16.84 20.97
N PHE A 47 -14.64 -17.23 21.40
CA PHE A 47 -13.76 -16.33 22.15
C PHE A 47 -13.34 -15.10 21.34
N LEU A 48 -13.08 -15.27 20.05
CA LEU A 48 -12.75 -14.17 19.14
C LEU A 48 -13.91 -13.16 19.01
N LEU A 49 -15.13 -13.65 18.85
CA LEU A 49 -16.33 -12.82 18.77
C LEU A 49 -16.62 -12.05 20.06
N ASN A 50 -16.20 -12.60 21.21
CA ASN A 50 -16.29 -11.96 22.52
C ASN A 50 -15.04 -11.13 22.88
N GLU A 51 -14.15 -10.84 21.93
CA GLU A 51 -12.91 -10.07 22.11
C GLU A 51 -11.92 -10.68 23.13
N GLN A 52 -12.08 -11.94 23.45
CA GLN A 52 -11.25 -12.69 24.40
C GLN A 52 -10.06 -13.33 23.68
N GLN A 53 -9.09 -12.52 23.28
CA GLN A 53 -7.98 -12.96 22.42
C GLN A 53 -7.10 -14.07 23.04
N ASP A 54 -6.83 -14.01 24.35
CA ASP A 54 -6.00 -15.01 25.04
C ASP A 54 -6.64 -16.40 25.01
N GLN A 55 -7.92 -16.47 25.38
CA GLN A 55 -8.66 -17.73 25.35
C GLN A 55 -8.87 -18.25 23.92
N ALA A 56 -8.97 -17.34 22.94
CA ALA A 56 -9.03 -17.73 21.54
C ALA A 56 -7.72 -18.39 21.08
N ILE A 57 -6.57 -17.83 21.46
CA ILE A 57 -5.24 -18.38 21.14
C ILE A 57 -5.10 -19.78 21.76
N ASP A 58 -5.42 -19.95 23.04
CA ASP A 58 -5.34 -21.25 23.72
C ASP A 58 -6.24 -22.31 23.05
N ALA A 59 -7.46 -21.92 22.68
CA ALA A 59 -8.39 -22.80 21.98
C ALA A 59 -7.90 -23.17 20.57
N PHE A 60 -7.27 -22.24 19.82
CA PHE A 60 -6.70 -22.54 18.50
C PHE A 60 -5.42 -23.37 18.59
N ILE A 61 -4.59 -23.19 19.63
CA ILE A 61 -3.44 -24.07 19.89
C ILE A 61 -3.94 -25.51 20.14
N GLU A 62 -4.96 -25.67 20.98
CA GLU A 62 -5.60 -26.97 21.23
C GLU A 62 -6.15 -27.57 19.92
N ALA A 63 -6.78 -26.74 19.07
CA ALA A 63 -7.33 -27.19 17.79
C ALA A 63 -6.22 -27.67 16.83
N VAL A 64 -5.12 -26.93 16.70
CA VAL A 64 -3.96 -27.32 15.87
C VAL A 64 -3.29 -28.59 16.37
N GLN A 65 -3.20 -28.80 17.69
CA GLN A 65 -2.66 -30.04 18.25
C GLN A 65 -3.51 -31.26 17.94
N ASN A 66 -4.83 -31.08 17.87
CA ASN A 66 -5.78 -32.16 17.57
C ASN A 66 -5.96 -32.42 16.07
N ASP A 67 -5.71 -31.42 15.22
CA ASP A 67 -5.82 -31.47 13.77
C ASP A 67 -4.73 -30.58 13.13
N PRO A 68 -3.50 -31.09 13.06
CA PRO A 68 -2.35 -30.35 12.52
C PRO A 68 -2.44 -30.17 10.99
N ASP A 69 -3.28 -30.94 10.31
CA ASP A 69 -3.36 -30.93 8.84
C ASP A 69 -4.26 -29.81 8.31
N THR A 70 -5.12 -29.25 9.13
CA THR A 70 -6.04 -28.18 8.72
C THR A 70 -5.32 -26.84 8.62
N SER A 71 -5.07 -26.37 7.39
CA SER A 71 -4.41 -25.07 7.08
C SER A 71 -5.15 -23.88 7.69
N GLU A 72 -6.48 -23.88 7.71
CA GLU A 72 -7.30 -22.81 8.28
C GLU A 72 -7.03 -22.53 9.78
N LEU A 73 -6.73 -23.57 10.56
CA LEU A 73 -6.37 -23.40 11.96
C LEU A 73 -5.05 -22.64 12.13
N HIS A 74 -4.06 -22.92 11.29
CA HIS A 74 -2.78 -22.23 11.27
C HIS A 74 -2.95 -20.78 10.85
N PHE A 75 -3.75 -20.50 9.81
CA PHE A 75 -4.07 -19.12 9.41
C PHE A 75 -4.75 -18.34 10.54
N ALA A 76 -5.73 -18.96 11.21
CA ALA A 76 -6.42 -18.31 12.33
C ALA A 76 -5.44 -17.99 13.48
N LEU A 77 -4.60 -18.94 13.85
CA LEU A 77 -3.62 -18.79 14.93
C LEU A 77 -2.54 -17.76 14.57
N GLY A 78 -1.96 -17.81 13.38
CA GLY A 78 -0.97 -16.85 12.93
C GLY A 78 -1.51 -15.42 12.87
N ASN A 79 -2.74 -15.25 12.34
CA ASN A 79 -3.42 -13.95 12.33
C ASN A 79 -3.68 -13.41 13.74
N LEU A 80 -4.01 -14.26 14.71
CA LEU A 80 -4.20 -13.86 16.10
C LEU A 80 -2.90 -13.40 16.73
N PHE A 81 -1.80 -14.14 16.55
CA PHE A 81 -0.49 -13.71 17.02
C PHE A 81 -0.09 -12.36 16.44
N ARG A 82 -0.31 -12.15 15.14
CA ARG A 82 -0.04 -10.85 14.49
C ARG A 82 -0.88 -9.73 15.10
N ARG A 83 -2.18 -9.94 15.33
CA ARG A 83 -3.06 -8.95 15.97
C ARG A 83 -2.62 -8.58 17.37
N ARG A 84 -2.09 -9.56 18.12
CA ARG A 84 -1.58 -9.36 19.47
C ARG A 84 -0.20 -8.72 19.52
N GLY A 85 0.48 -8.59 18.37
CA GLY A 85 1.85 -8.08 18.29
C GLY A 85 2.93 -9.14 18.55
N GLU A 86 2.55 -10.42 18.66
CA GLU A 86 3.46 -11.54 18.81
C GLU A 86 4.01 -12.00 17.45
N TYR A 87 4.72 -11.10 16.76
CA TYR A 87 5.11 -11.28 15.37
C TYR A 87 6.02 -12.49 15.14
N ASP A 88 6.95 -12.78 16.05
CA ASP A 88 7.84 -13.94 15.94
C ASP A 88 7.06 -15.27 15.96
N ARG A 89 5.96 -15.33 16.70
CA ARG A 89 5.10 -16.51 16.75
C ARG A 89 4.27 -16.61 15.47
N ALA A 90 3.74 -15.48 14.96
CA ALA A 90 3.01 -15.44 13.69
C ALA A 90 3.89 -15.92 12.53
N VAL A 91 5.12 -15.40 12.43
CA VAL A 91 6.11 -15.80 11.43
C VAL A 91 6.34 -17.31 11.48
N ARG A 92 6.62 -17.88 12.66
CA ARG A 92 6.86 -19.33 12.81
C ARG A 92 5.68 -20.18 12.34
N VAL A 93 4.45 -19.75 12.63
CA VAL A 93 3.23 -20.46 12.20
C VAL A 93 3.11 -20.44 10.67
N HIS A 94 3.29 -19.28 10.03
CA HIS A 94 3.16 -19.19 8.58
C HIS A 94 4.35 -19.80 7.83
N GLU A 95 5.58 -19.73 8.37
CA GLU A 95 6.75 -20.45 7.84
C GLU A 95 6.55 -21.97 7.93
N HIS A 96 6.04 -22.47 9.07
CA HIS A 96 5.69 -23.88 9.21
C HIS A 96 4.65 -24.29 8.16
N LEU A 97 3.61 -23.49 7.98
CA LEU A 97 2.60 -23.75 6.98
C LEU A 97 3.21 -23.84 5.57
N LEU A 98 4.07 -22.89 5.19
CA LEU A 98 4.78 -22.89 3.89
C LEU A 98 5.75 -24.06 3.70
N SER A 99 6.29 -24.63 4.79
CA SER A 99 7.17 -25.79 4.71
C SER A 99 6.46 -27.11 4.40
N ARG A 100 5.12 -27.11 4.46
CA ARG A 100 4.31 -28.30 4.19
C ARG A 100 4.25 -28.56 2.69
N GLY A 101 4.51 -29.81 2.29
CA GLY A 101 4.47 -30.22 0.88
C GLY A 101 3.06 -30.54 0.35
N ASP A 102 2.05 -30.61 1.21
CA ASP A 102 0.67 -30.98 0.90
C ASP A 102 -0.26 -29.76 0.73
N LEU A 103 0.27 -28.54 0.85
CA LEU A 103 -0.52 -27.32 0.70
C LEU A 103 -1.03 -27.15 -0.73
N SER A 104 -2.30 -26.73 -0.84
CA SER A 104 -2.82 -26.28 -2.14
C SER A 104 -2.06 -25.03 -2.61
N ARG A 105 -1.97 -24.83 -3.93
CA ARG A 105 -1.35 -23.61 -4.47
C ARG A 105 -1.98 -22.32 -3.92
N ALA A 106 -3.31 -22.31 -3.77
CA ALA A 106 -4.04 -21.16 -3.23
C ALA A 106 -3.67 -20.89 -1.75
N ASP A 107 -3.54 -21.95 -0.94
CA ASP A 107 -3.12 -21.80 0.45
C ASP A 107 -1.65 -21.39 0.57
N GLN A 108 -0.81 -21.86 -0.35
CA GLN A 108 0.60 -21.48 -0.43
C GLN A 108 0.76 -19.97 -0.71
N GLU A 109 0.03 -19.46 -1.72
CA GLU A 109 0.02 -18.03 -2.05
C GLU A 109 -0.55 -17.19 -0.89
N ARG A 110 -1.61 -17.69 -0.23
CA ARG A 110 -2.20 -17.06 0.97
C ARG A 110 -1.23 -17.04 2.15
N ALA A 111 -0.52 -18.14 2.40
CA ALA A 111 0.46 -18.24 3.47
C ALA A 111 1.66 -17.32 3.22
N GLN A 112 2.11 -17.23 1.97
CA GLN A 112 3.16 -16.31 1.54
C GLN A 112 2.76 -14.85 1.80
N TYR A 113 1.52 -14.48 1.46
CA TYR A 113 1.00 -13.14 1.74
C TYR A 113 0.88 -12.87 3.25
N ALA A 114 0.39 -13.86 4.02
CA ALA A 114 0.26 -13.74 5.47
C ALA A 114 1.63 -13.57 6.14
N LEU A 115 2.64 -14.33 5.71
CA LEU A 115 4.02 -14.21 6.19
C LEU A 115 4.63 -12.84 5.85
N ALA A 116 4.39 -12.33 4.65
CA ALA A 116 4.82 -11.00 4.26
C ALA A 116 4.24 -9.90 5.17
N LEU A 117 2.95 -10.03 5.53
CA LEU A 117 2.31 -9.11 6.47
C LEU A 117 2.88 -9.22 7.89
N ASP A 118 3.30 -10.42 8.33
CA ASP A 118 3.96 -10.60 9.61
C ASP A 118 5.30 -9.87 9.65
N PHE A 119 6.12 -10.02 8.60
CA PHE A 119 7.39 -9.30 8.46
C PHE A 119 7.17 -7.78 8.45
N LEU A 120 6.16 -7.31 7.71
CA LEU A 120 5.83 -5.88 7.64
C LEU A 120 5.48 -5.32 9.01
N LYS A 121 4.66 -6.04 9.79
CA LYS A 121 4.26 -5.65 11.15
C LYS A 121 5.41 -5.74 12.16
N ALA A 122 6.32 -6.70 11.97
CA ALA A 122 7.55 -6.83 12.74
C ALA A 122 8.60 -5.75 12.41
N GLY A 123 8.40 -4.96 11.34
CA GLY A 123 9.36 -3.97 10.88
C GLY A 123 10.54 -4.56 10.09
N LEU A 124 10.47 -5.84 9.71
CA LEU A 124 11.47 -6.54 8.91
C LEU A 124 11.23 -6.27 7.42
N LEU A 125 11.48 -5.01 7.00
CA LEU A 125 11.07 -4.49 5.69
C LEU A 125 11.69 -5.27 4.53
N ASP A 126 12.97 -5.63 4.61
CA ASP A 126 13.68 -6.37 3.55
C ASP A 126 13.07 -7.77 3.34
N ARG A 127 12.71 -8.45 4.44
CA ARG A 127 12.04 -9.76 4.38
C ARG A 127 10.61 -9.64 3.85
N ALA A 128 9.90 -8.58 4.25
CA ALA A 128 8.56 -8.29 3.74
C ALA A 128 8.58 -8.02 2.24
N GLU A 129 9.52 -7.21 1.76
CA GLU A 129 9.72 -6.93 0.34
C GLU A 129 9.99 -8.20 -0.47
N ALA A 130 10.94 -9.02 -0.02
CA ALA A 130 11.26 -10.29 -0.67
C ALA A 130 10.04 -11.23 -0.74
N ALA A 131 9.26 -11.32 0.34
CA ALA A 131 8.07 -12.17 0.40
C ALA A 131 6.92 -11.64 -0.48
N LEU A 132 6.71 -10.31 -0.54
CA LEU A 132 5.69 -9.66 -1.37
C LEU A 132 6.03 -9.78 -2.86
N SER A 133 7.30 -9.66 -3.23
CA SER A 133 7.76 -9.76 -4.62
C SER A 133 7.48 -11.13 -5.25
N GLN A 134 7.40 -12.19 -4.44
CA GLN A 134 7.06 -13.54 -4.90
C GLN A 134 5.57 -13.70 -5.27
N LEU A 135 4.74 -12.72 -4.94
CA LEU A 135 3.29 -12.76 -5.21
C LEU A 135 2.90 -12.12 -6.55
N GLU A 136 3.87 -11.69 -7.37
CA GLU A 136 3.60 -11.20 -8.72
C GLU A 136 2.95 -12.32 -9.56
N GLY A 137 1.88 -12.00 -10.30
CA GLY A 137 1.12 -12.98 -11.08
C GLY A 137 0.19 -13.89 -10.27
N THR A 138 0.00 -13.65 -8.97
CA THR A 138 -0.94 -14.36 -8.11
C THR A 138 -2.20 -13.52 -7.85
N PRO A 139 -3.28 -14.12 -7.31
CA PRO A 139 -4.46 -13.36 -6.87
C PRO A 139 -4.16 -12.29 -5.81
N PHE A 140 -3.02 -12.37 -5.14
CA PHE A 140 -2.58 -11.41 -4.12
C PHE A 140 -1.72 -10.27 -4.68
N GLU A 141 -1.45 -10.23 -5.98
CA GLU A 141 -0.56 -9.25 -6.64
C GLU A 141 -0.94 -7.80 -6.31
N GLY A 142 -2.23 -7.44 -6.42
CA GLY A 142 -2.68 -6.08 -6.14
C GLY A 142 -2.44 -5.65 -4.68
N GLN A 143 -2.71 -6.55 -3.73
CA GLN A 143 -2.47 -6.30 -2.31
C GLN A 143 -0.97 -6.26 -2.00
N ALA A 144 -0.18 -7.13 -2.65
CA ALA A 144 1.28 -7.15 -2.51
C ALA A 144 1.91 -5.85 -3.03
N ARG A 145 1.47 -5.35 -4.18
CA ARG A 145 1.93 -4.07 -4.74
C ARG A 145 1.59 -2.89 -3.83
N LEU A 146 0.39 -2.86 -3.25
CA LEU A 146 0.03 -1.82 -2.27
C LEU A 146 0.93 -1.86 -1.03
N ALA A 147 1.26 -3.05 -0.53
CA ALA A 147 2.15 -3.21 0.60
C ALA A 147 3.60 -2.83 0.25
N LEU A 148 4.10 -3.21 -0.93
CA LEU A 148 5.41 -2.78 -1.44
C LEU A 148 5.50 -1.26 -1.57
N LEU A 149 4.44 -0.62 -2.11
CA LEU A 149 4.37 0.81 -2.22
C LEU A 149 4.53 1.50 -0.86
N ALA A 150 3.84 0.99 0.17
CA ALA A 150 3.96 1.52 1.53
C ALA A 150 5.36 1.31 2.13
N ILE A 151 6.05 0.20 1.79
CA ILE A 151 7.45 -0.03 2.19
C ILE A 151 8.35 1.02 1.55
N TYR A 152 8.28 1.20 0.22
CA TYR A 152 9.13 2.14 -0.50
C TYR A 152 8.87 3.59 -0.12
N GLU A 153 7.62 3.99 0.12
CA GLU A 153 7.28 5.31 0.68
C GLU A 153 7.93 5.54 2.05
N ARG A 154 7.87 4.55 2.93
CA ARG A 154 8.44 4.63 4.27
C ARG A 154 9.97 4.70 4.26
N SER A 155 10.62 3.95 3.36
CA SER A 155 12.07 3.96 3.17
C SER A 155 12.56 5.12 2.29
N ARG A 156 11.63 5.91 1.71
CA ARG A 156 11.92 6.97 0.72
C ARG A 156 12.63 6.44 -0.53
N ASP A 157 12.38 5.21 -0.89
CA ASP A 157 12.87 4.62 -2.14
C ASP A 157 11.92 5.01 -3.29
N TRP A 158 12.04 6.26 -3.70
CA TRP A 158 11.15 6.87 -4.69
C TRP A 158 11.21 6.21 -6.07
N PRO A 159 12.38 5.74 -6.57
CA PRO A 159 12.44 5.02 -7.83
C PRO A 159 11.60 3.75 -7.84
N HIS A 160 11.70 2.91 -6.81
CA HIS A 160 10.89 1.69 -6.69
C HIS A 160 9.42 2.03 -6.46
N ALA A 161 9.11 3.03 -5.61
CA ALA A 161 7.73 3.51 -5.42
C ALA A 161 7.08 3.95 -6.73
N ALA A 162 7.77 4.74 -7.56
CA ALA A 162 7.29 5.18 -8.87
C ALA A 162 7.07 4.01 -9.83
N GLY A 163 7.96 3.00 -9.80
CA GLY A 163 7.83 1.79 -10.60
C GLY A 163 6.58 0.98 -10.25
N ILE A 164 6.31 0.78 -8.96
CA ILE A 164 5.11 0.07 -8.49
C ILE A 164 3.84 0.87 -8.82
N ALA A 165 3.83 2.19 -8.56
CA ALA A 165 2.69 3.04 -8.86
C ALA A 165 2.32 2.98 -10.35
N ARG A 166 3.31 3.01 -11.24
CA ARG A 166 3.10 2.86 -12.69
C ARG A 166 2.51 1.49 -13.03
N LYS A 167 3.08 0.39 -12.51
CA LYS A 167 2.54 -0.96 -12.73
C LYS A 167 1.07 -1.06 -12.29
N MET A 168 0.70 -0.45 -11.17
CA MET A 168 -0.67 -0.46 -10.67
C MET A 168 -1.60 0.37 -11.55
N HIS A 169 -1.15 1.51 -12.03
CA HIS A 169 -1.90 2.36 -12.95
C HIS A 169 -2.15 1.63 -14.28
N ASP A 170 -1.11 1.05 -14.89
CA ASP A 170 -1.17 0.31 -16.15
C ASP A 170 -2.08 -0.94 -16.04
N ALA A 171 -2.10 -1.58 -14.88
CA ALA A 171 -2.98 -2.72 -14.57
C ALA A 171 -4.42 -2.31 -14.19
N HIS A 172 -4.78 -1.03 -14.28
CA HIS A 172 -6.10 -0.48 -13.91
C HIS A 172 -6.53 -0.81 -12.46
N GLN A 173 -5.56 -0.91 -11.54
CA GLN A 173 -5.79 -1.17 -10.12
C GLN A 173 -6.14 0.09 -9.33
N GLY A 174 -6.33 1.22 -10.01
CA GLY A 174 -6.67 2.53 -9.45
C GLY A 174 -5.95 3.66 -10.17
N ASP A 175 -6.28 4.90 -9.82
CA ASP A 175 -5.54 6.06 -10.29
C ASP A 175 -4.35 6.36 -9.37
N PHE A 176 -3.15 6.15 -9.88
CA PHE A 176 -1.88 6.38 -9.19
C PHE A 176 -1.08 7.55 -9.79
N SER A 177 -1.65 8.31 -10.73
CA SER A 177 -0.98 9.40 -11.44
C SER A 177 -0.44 10.46 -10.48
N THR A 178 -1.26 10.93 -9.55
CA THR A 178 -0.86 11.95 -8.56
C THR A 178 0.26 11.45 -7.63
N ARG A 179 0.17 10.18 -7.19
CA ARG A 179 1.23 9.58 -6.36
C ARG A 179 2.53 9.42 -7.16
N GLN A 180 2.45 8.97 -8.40
CA GLN A 180 3.61 8.84 -9.28
C GLN A 180 4.26 10.19 -9.54
N ALA A 181 3.48 11.24 -9.82
CA ALA A 181 4.01 12.61 -9.96
C ALA A 181 4.72 13.08 -8.68
N HIS A 182 4.17 12.77 -7.50
CA HIS A 182 4.83 13.07 -6.22
C HIS A 182 6.20 12.38 -6.10
N TYR A 183 6.31 11.09 -6.42
CA TYR A 183 7.58 10.38 -6.35
C TYR A 183 8.61 10.91 -7.34
N LEU A 184 8.18 11.34 -8.53
CA LEU A 184 9.04 12.01 -9.50
C LEU A 184 9.56 13.36 -8.97
N CYS A 185 8.72 14.13 -8.26
CA CYS A 185 9.16 15.37 -7.59
C CYS A 185 10.22 15.07 -6.51
N GLU A 186 10.05 14.02 -5.71
CA GLU A 186 11.05 13.62 -4.70
C GLU A 186 12.38 13.21 -5.34
N GLN A 187 12.34 12.46 -6.44
CA GLN A 187 13.54 12.11 -7.21
C GLN A 187 14.20 13.35 -7.79
N ALA A 188 13.43 14.31 -8.29
CA ALA A 188 13.95 15.58 -8.80
C ALA A 188 14.64 16.38 -7.70
N GLN A 189 14.10 16.40 -6.46
CA GLN A 189 14.75 17.05 -5.33
C GLN A 189 16.12 16.41 -5.02
N ALA A 190 16.21 15.08 -5.10
CA ALA A 190 17.48 14.37 -4.94
C ALA A 190 18.49 14.75 -6.05
N CYS A 191 18.04 14.87 -7.30
CA CYS A 191 18.88 15.35 -8.41
C CYS A 191 19.35 16.79 -8.17
N ILE A 192 18.49 17.69 -7.68
CA ILE A 192 18.85 19.07 -7.33
C ILE A 192 19.93 19.09 -6.23
N ALA A 193 19.76 18.27 -5.20
CA ALA A 193 20.73 18.14 -4.11
C ALA A 193 22.11 17.67 -4.61
N ASN A 194 22.13 16.84 -5.66
CA ASN A 194 23.33 16.33 -6.32
C ASN A 194 23.85 17.27 -7.44
N ASN A 195 23.28 18.47 -7.60
CA ASN A 195 23.59 19.43 -8.70
C ASN A 195 23.29 18.90 -10.12
N ASP A 196 22.49 17.85 -10.26
CA ASP A 196 21.99 17.36 -11.56
C ASP A 196 20.70 18.08 -11.94
N ARG A 197 20.84 19.35 -12.37
CA ARG A 197 19.70 20.18 -12.82
C ARG A 197 19.01 19.62 -14.08
N PRO A 198 19.74 19.13 -15.10
CA PRO A 198 19.10 18.52 -16.28
C PRO A 198 18.25 17.29 -15.93
N GLY A 199 18.76 16.40 -15.06
CA GLY A 199 18.00 15.23 -14.57
C GLY A 199 16.75 15.65 -13.80
N ALA A 200 16.87 16.64 -12.91
CA ALA A 200 15.74 17.18 -12.18
C ALA A 200 14.68 17.77 -13.11
N LEU A 201 15.09 18.52 -14.13
CA LEU A 201 14.18 19.11 -15.12
C LEU A 201 13.40 18.05 -15.90
N ALA A 202 14.07 16.99 -16.32
CA ALA A 202 13.43 15.85 -17.00
C ALA A 202 12.37 15.17 -16.11
N LEU A 203 12.72 14.90 -14.84
CA LEU A 203 11.80 14.29 -13.88
C LEU A 203 10.58 15.16 -13.58
N LEU A 204 10.77 16.49 -13.41
CA LEU A 204 9.65 17.42 -13.15
C LEU A 204 8.74 17.58 -14.37
N ASN A 205 9.30 17.61 -15.58
CA ASN A 205 8.49 17.60 -16.80
C ASN A 205 7.68 16.31 -16.93
N GLN A 206 8.27 15.16 -16.58
CA GLN A 206 7.55 13.89 -16.54
C GLN A 206 6.45 13.91 -15.47
N ALA A 207 6.71 14.47 -14.29
CA ALA A 207 5.71 14.60 -13.22
C ALA A 207 4.50 15.41 -13.66
N VAL A 208 4.74 16.56 -14.33
CA VAL A 208 3.67 17.43 -14.88
C VAL A 208 2.88 16.71 -15.98
N ALA A 209 3.55 15.93 -16.84
CA ALA A 209 2.88 15.15 -17.88
C ALA A 209 2.03 14.00 -17.30
N THR A 210 2.50 13.37 -16.19
CA THR A 210 1.82 12.25 -15.54
C THR A 210 0.54 12.69 -14.82
N ALA A 211 0.58 13.85 -14.13
CA ALA A 211 -0.58 14.41 -13.42
C ALA A 211 -0.64 15.94 -13.64
N PRO A 212 -1.29 16.38 -14.72
CA PRO A 212 -1.36 17.80 -15.05
C PRO A 212 -2.01 18.69 -13.99
N GLU A 213 -2.92 18.15 -13.19
CA GLU A 213 -3.58 18.83 -12.06
C GLU A 213 -2.75 18.84 -10.76
N ALA A 214 -1.63 18.10 -10.70
CA ALA A 214 -0.77 18.06 -9.53
C ALA A 214 0.01 19.36 -9.36
N ALA A 215 -0.48 20.26 -8.52
CA ALA A 215 0.08 21.59 -8.30
C ALA A 215 1.56 21.56 -7.90
N ARG A 216 1.97 20.60 -7.05
CA ARG A 216 3.35 20.45 -6.57
C ARG A 216 4.33 20.32 -7.73
N ALA A 217 4.04 19.47 -8.72
CA ALA A 217 4.93 19.22 -9.85
C ALA A 217 5.22 20.50 -10.64
N ARG A 218 4.19 21.34 -10.85
CA ARG A 218 4.35 22.63 -11.55
C ARG A 218 5.09 23.65 -10.71
N ILE A 219 4.82 23.74 -9.42
CA ILE A 219 5.53 24.66 -8.50
C ILE A 219 7.01 24.31 -8.45
N ASP A 220 7.34 23.02 -8.30
CA ASP A 220 8.73 22.56 -8.25
C ASP A 220 9.44 22.77 -9.61
N LEU A 221 8.74 22.54 -10.73
CA LEU A 221 9.25 22.82 -12.08
C LEU A 221 9.55 24.31 -12.28
N ALA A 222 8.60 25.18 -11.94
CA ALA A 222 8.78 26.63 -12.07
C ALA A 222 9.92 27.14 -11.19
N ARG A 223 10.04 26.61 -9.96
CA ARG A 223 11.15 26.94 -9.06
C ARG A 223 12.49 26.54 -9.66
N LEU A 224 12.62 25.36 -10.23
CA LEU A 224 13.86 24.93 -10.88
C LEU A 224 14.19 25.78 -12.11
N GLN A 225 13.21 26.07 -12.98
CA GLN A 225 13.38 26.95 -14.15
C GLN A 225 13.88 28.33 -13.71
N HIS A 226 13.28 28.93 -12.67
CA HIS A 226 13.71 30.21 -12.13
C HIS A 226 15.15 30.13 -11.57
N MET A 227 15.49 29.09 -10.81
CA MET A 227 16.86 28.85 -10.29
C MET A 227 17.89 28.65 -11.42
N MET A 228 17.48 28.21 -12.58
CA MET A 228 18.32 28.10 -13.79
C MET A 228 18.45 29.41 -14.56
N GLY A 229 17.75 30.47 -14.12
CA GLY A 229 17.75 31.79 -14.77
C GLY A 229 16.70 31.95 -15.88
N ASP A 230 15.88 30.92 -16.12
CA ASP A 230 14.79 30.95 -17.08
C ASP A 230 13.46 31.35 -16.43
N SER A 231 13.39 32.61 -15.99
CA SER A 231 12.20 33.16 -15.36
C SER A 231 11.00 33.25 -16.30
N GLY A 232 11.24 33.32 -17.63
CA GLY A 232 10.18 33.31 -18.63
C GLY A 232 9.46 31.97 -18.70
N ALA A 233 10.21 30.87 -18.78
CA ALA A 233 9.64 29.51 -18.72
C ALA A 233 8.94 29.25 -17.39
N ALA A 234 9.53 29.68 -16.26
CA ALA A 234 8.92 29.56 -14.92
C ALA A 234 7.56 30.26 -14.86
N LEU A 235 7.48 31.47 -15.42
CA LEU A 235 6.23 32.24 -15.49
C LEU A 235 5.15 31.50 -16.29
N GLY A 236 5.50 30.97 -17.47
CA GLY A 236 4.60 30.18 -18.29
C GLY A 236 4.08 28.94 -17.56
N THR A 237 4.95 28.27 -16.78
CA THR A 237 4.57 27.12 -15.96
C THR A 237 3.60 27.53 -14.84
N LEU A 238 3.78 28.67 -14.19
CA LEU A 238 2.90 29.21 -13.15
C LEU A 238 1.57 29.72 -13.70
N GLN A 239 1.56 30.29 -14.90
CA GLN A 239 0.32 30.66 -15.60
C GLN A 239 -0.50 29.41 -15.92
N ALA A 240 0.12 28.33 -16.38
CA ALA A 240 -0.56 27.06 -16.58
C ALA A 240 -1.10 26.45 -15.25
N LEU A 241 -0.39 26.64 -14.12
CA LEU A 241 -0.87 26.27 -12.80
C LEU A 241 -2.19 26.97 -12.46
N SER A 242 -2.27 28.28 -12.70
CA SER A 242 -3.47 29.08 -12.38
C SER A 242 -4.72 28.61 -13.14
N GLN A 243 -4.53 28.00 -14.33
CA GLN A 243 -5.62 27.47 -15.14
C GLN A 243 -6.02 26.04 -14.76
N GLN A 244 -5.07 25.18 -14.43
CA GLN A 244 -5.30 23.76 -14.21
C GLN A 244 -5.49 23.37 -12.73
N ALA A 245 -4.91 24.15 -11.81
CA ALA A 245 -5.03 23.95 -10.39
C ALA A 245 -5.20 25.29 -9.64
N PRO A 246 -6.29 26.04 -9.91
CA PRO A 246 -6.48 27.39 -9.37
C PRO A 246 -6.44 27.44 -7.84
N ALA A 247 -6.89 26.40 -7.16
CA ALA A 247 -6.82 26.29 -5.70
C ALA A 247 -5.39 26.35 -5.12
N ALA A 248 -4.37 26.13 -5.94
CA ALA A 248 -2.97 26.18 -5.53
C ALA A 248 -2.29 27.54 -5.77
N VAL A 249 -2.99 28.49 -6.38
CA VAL A 249 -2.44 29.83 -6.64
C VAL A 249 -1.96 30.52 -5.36
N PRO A 250 -2.70 30.49 -4.22
CA PRO A 250 -2.21 31.10 -2.99
C PRO A 250 -0.84 30.56 -2.56
N LEU A 251 -0.63 29.25 -2.65
CA LEU A 251 0.64 28.58 -2.31
C LEU A 251 1.78 28.99 -3.27
N ALA A 252 1.46 29.24 -4.54
CA ALA A 252 2.43 29.59 -5.56
C ALA A 252 2.72 31.12 -5.63
N THR A 253 1.91 31.96 -4.99
CA THR A 253 1.98 33.41 -5.08
C THR A 253 3.39 33.97 -4.80
N PRO A 254 4.14 33.55 -3.77
CA PRO A 254 5.51 34.05 -3.56
C PRO A 254 6.43 33.83 -4.77
N LEU A 255 6.40 32.61 -5.34
CA LEU A 255 7.20 32.26 -6.50
C LEU A 255 6.72 33.00 -7.75
N MET A 256 5.40 33.23 -7.89
CA MET A 256 4.81 34.03 -8.99
C MET A 256 5.33 35.46 -8.97
N LEU A 257 5.45 36.07 -7.79
CA LEU A 257 6.03 37.41 -7.64
C LEU A 257 7.50 37.43 -8.02
N GLU A 258 8.31 36.55 -7.46
CA GLU A 258 9.74 36.48 -7.74
C GLU A 258 10.02 36.31 -9.24
N THR A 259 9.32 35.36 -9.88
CA THR A 259 9.49 35.10 -11.32
C THR A 259 9.02 36.22 -12.17
N ALA A 260 7.89 36.88 -11.84
CA ALA A 260 7.34 37.98 -12.61
C ALA A 260 8.25 39.23 -12.55
N ILE A 261 8.80 39.54 -11.38
CA ILE A 261 9.78 40.63 -11.20
C ILE A 261 11.03 40.34 -12.02
N ALA A 262 11.58 39.11 -11.90
CA ALA A 262 12.80 38.74 -12.63
C ALA A 262 12.60 38.68 -14.15
N ALA A 263 11.39 38.38 -14.63
CA ALA A 263 11.03 38.38 -16.05
C ALA A 263 10.59 39.77 -16.59
N GLY A 264 10.45 40.79 -15.72
CA GLY A 264 9.93 42.09 -16.10
C GLY A 264 8.45 42.13 -16.48
N GLN A 265 7.67 41.13 -15.97
CA GLN A 265 6.22 40.94 -16.28
C GLN A 265 5.35 41.16 -15.05
N ALA A 266 5.74 42.07 -14.16
CA ALA A 266 4.99 42.38 -12.96
C ALA A 266 3.54 42.86 -13.22
N PRO A 267 3.26 43.71 -14.24
CA PRO A 267 1.89 44.13 -14.51
C PRO A 267 0.97 42.99 -14.96
N GLU A 268 1.46 42.07 -15.79
CA GLU A 268 0.69 40.92 -16.27
C GLU A 268 0.36 39.96 -15.11
N MET A 269 1.33 39.74 -14.22
CA MET A 269 1.13 38.91 -13.02
C MET A 269 0.13 39.55 -12.07
N GLN A 270 0.21 40.87 -11.89
CA GLN A 270 -0.77 41.61 -11.06
C GLN A 270 -2.19 41.43 -11.59
N ALA A 271 -2.41 41.56 -12.89
CA ALA A 271 -3.71 41.34 -13.52
C ALA A 271 -4.22 39.91 -13.33
N LEU A 272 -3.33 38.90 -13.43
CA LEU A 272 -3.68 37.50 -13.19
C LEU A 272 -4.11 37.27 -11.72
N LEU A 273 -3.33 37.78 -10.78
CA LEU A 273 -3.66 37.64 -9.35
C LEU A 273 -4.95 38.39 -8.97
N GLN A 274 -5.21 39.56 -9.54
CA GLN A 274 -6.48 40.30 -9.36
C GLN A 274 -7.68 39.51 -9.91
N ALA A 275 -7.56 38.94 -11.10
CA ALA A 275 -8.61 38.09 -11.67
C ALA A 275 -8.85 36.83 -10.84
N HIS A 276 -7.81 36.22 -10.28
CA HIS A 276 -7.93 35.07 -9.38
C HIS A 276 -8.59 35.48 -8.05
N TYR A 277 -8.17 36.60 -7.45
CA TYR A 277 -8.72 37.10 -6.20
C TYR A 277 -10.24 37.42 -6.29
N ALA A 278 -10.68 37.93 -7.43
CA ALA A 278 -12.10 38.18 -7.69
C ALA A 278 -12.95 36.90 -7.66
N GLN A 279 -12.38 35.75 -7.98
CA GLN A 279 -13.05 34.45 -8.01
C GLN A 279 -12.89 33.69 -6.69
N ALA A 280 -11.69 33.72 -6.11
CA ALA A 280 -11.29 32.98 -4.90
C ALA A 280 -10.43 33.88 -4.00
N PRO A 281 -11.05 34.73 -3.17
CA PRO A 281 -10.30 35.63 -2.27
C PRO A 281 -9.43 34.84 -1.27
N SER A 282 -8.14 35.21 -1.17
CA SER A 282 -7.22 34.69 -0.16
C SER A 282 -6.24 35.77 0.28
N LEU A 283 -5.71 35.64 1.50
CA LEU A 283 -4.77 36.62 2.05
C LEU A 283 -3.45 36.62 1.28
N ASP A 284 -2.91 35.44 0.96
CA ASP A 284 -1.65 35.31 0.23
C ASP A 284 -1.69 35.98 -1.16
N VAL A 285 -2.81 35.85 -1.87
CA VAL A 285 -3.00 36.49 -3.19
C VAL A 285 -3.14 38.00 -3.01
N LEU A 286 -3.85 38.47 -1.98
CA LEU A 286 -3.98 39.90 -1.69
C LEU A 286 -2.63 40.53 -1.36
N GLU A 287 -1.82 39.89 -0.51
CA GLU A 287 -0.47 40.34 -0.19
C GLU A 287 0.40 40.41 -1.46
N GLY A 288 0.28 39.43 -2.34
CA GLY A 288 0.97 39.42 -3.63
C GLY A 288 0.58 40.62 -4.52
N ILE A 289 -0.71 40.93 -4.61
CA ILE A 289 -1.20 42.07 -5.39
C ILE A 289 -0.63 43.38 -4.83
N VAL A 290 -0.70 43.56 -3.51
CA VAL A 290 -0.17 44.77 -2.83
C VAL A 290 1.34 44.91 -3.03
N ALA A 291 2.09 43.80 -2.94
CA ALA A 291 3.53 43.81 -3.17
C ALA A 291 3.90 44.24 -4.61
N LEU A 292 3.18 43.75 -5.61
CA LEU A 292 3.40 44.16 -7.01
C LEU A 292 3.01 45.62 -7.25
N GLN A 293 1.93 46.14 -6.63
CA GLN A 293 1.54 47.54 -6.72
C GLN A 293 2.57 48.48 -6.10
N ALA A 294 3.22 48.09 -5.02
CA ALA A 294 4.24 48.87 -4.35
C ALA A 294 5.51 49.09 -5.26
N LEU A 295 5.72 48.22 -6.23
CA LEU A 295 6.82 48.34 -7.20
C LEU A 295 6.53 49.38 -8.29
N ASN A 296 5.25 49.75 -8.51
CA ASN A 296 4.82 50.76 -9.49
C ASN A 296 4.25 52.00 -8.78
N PRO A 297 5.07 53.02 -8.47
CA PRO A 297 4.66 54.18 -7.68
C PRO A 297 3.57 55.05 -8.33
N THR A 298 3.28 54.91 -9.62
CA THR A 298 2.21 55.61 -10.31
C THR A 298 0.80 55.18 -9.93
N ASP A 299 0.62 54.02 -9.25
CA ASP A 299 -0.66 53.46 -8.87
C ASP A 299 -0.96 53.51 -7.35
N ALA A 300 -0.25 54.33 -6.60
CA ALA A 300 -0.47 54.49 -5.14
C ALA A 300 -1.90 54.93 -4.77
N ALA A 301 -2.66 55.50 -5.72
CA ALA A 301 -4.06 55.83 -5.56
C ALA A 301 -4.97 54.59 -5.58
N THR A 302 -4.63 53.57 -6.39
CA THR A 302 -5.38 52.32 -6.51
C THR A 302 -5.13 51.37 -5.35
N ALA A 303 -3.93 51.41 -4.75
CA ALA A 303 -3.61 50.64 -3.57
C ALA A 303 -4.54 50.92 -2.36
N ARG A 304 -5.03 52.18 -2.27
CA ARG A 304 -5.98 52.58 -1.20
C ARG A 304 -7.40 51.99 -1.37
N GLN A 305 -7.73 51.42 -2.52
CA GLN A 305 -9.06 50.80 -2.74
C GLN A 305 -9.15 49.38 -2.17
N TRP A 306 -8.03 48.77 -1.79
CA TRP A 306 -7.98 47.40 -1.26
C TRP A 306 -7.84 47.34 0.28
N TYR A 307 -7.67 48.49 0.94
CA TYR A 307 -7.76 48.70 2.39
C TYR A 307 -9.09 49.35 2.78
#